data_a910758f643166470992f7b2fd0fad3f
#
_entry.id   a910758f643166470992f7b2fd0fad3f
#
_cell.length_a   1.000
_cell.length_b   1.000
_cell.length_c   1.000
_cell.angle_alpha   90.00
_cell.angle_beta   90.00
_cell.angle_gamma   90.00
#
_symmetry.space_group_name_H-M   'P 1'
#
loop_
_entity.id
_entity.type
_entity.pdbx_description
1 polymer ?
#
loop_
_entity_poly.entity_id
_entity_poly.type
_entity_poly.pdbx_seq_one_letter_code
_entity_poly.pdbx_strand_id
1 'polypeptide(L)'
;WDAPDEPEFIEITFEKGIPVALDGAKMDGPDLIAALNERAGKHGVGRIDMLEDRLVGFKSREVYECPGAITLLTAHRALETISLDKRVLAAKKELEVKFGELAYEGYWFSPLREAINAFIDTTQEYVSGVAKVRLYKGQAVVRGLRSPNSIYSHGLATYSEGDAFDHEAAVGFIKIWGLPMDQSRITIAVRGSPREGRGVRRAPTGRLGRPPPLSPSTREALRRAPAV
;
A
#
# COMPACT_ATOMS: atom_id res chain seq x y z
N TRP A 1 -13.20 23.42 4.15
CA TRP A 1 -13.23 24.83 3.81
C TRP A 1 -12.40 25.67 4.79
N ASP A 2 -12.36 25.31 6.08
CA ASP A 2 -11.70 26.06 7.16
C ASP A 2 -10.22 25.67 7.37
N ALA A 3 -9.71 24.69 6.63
CA ALA A 3 -8.30 24.30 6.70
C ALA A 3 -7.40 25.42 6.12
N PRO A 4 -6.21 25.67 6.74
CA PRO A 4 -5.29 26.70 6.27
C PRO A 4 -4.93 26.59 4.80
N ASP A 5 -4.73 27.73 4.13
CA ASP A 5 -4.28 27.79 2.74
C ASP A 5 -2.77 27.56 2.59
N GLU A 6 -2.02 27.72 3.68
CA GLU A 6 -0.60 27.42 3.71
C GLU A 6 -0.36 25.99 4.22
N PRO A 7 0.50 25.21 3.57
CA PRO A 7 0.85 23.89 4.04
C PRO A 7 1.74 23.94 5.28
N GLU A 8 1.57 22.99 6.18
CA GLU A 8 2.46 22.78 7.31
C GLU A 8 3.40 21.61 7.03
N PHE A 9 4.68 21.75 7.40
CA PHE A 9 5.68 20.69 7.31
C PHE A 9 6.07 20.25 8.71
N ILE A 10 6.11 18.93 8.91
CA ILE A 10 6.52 18.31 10.17
C ILE A 10 7.59 17.24 9.88
N GLU A 11 8.44 16.99 10.86
CA GLU A 11 9.41 15.90 10.82
C GLU A 11 9.13 14.92 11.95
N ILE A 12 8.90 13.65 11.62
CA ILE A 12 8.66 12.58 12.59
C ILE A 12 9.86 11.67 12.59
N THR A 13 10.48 11.50 13.78
CA THR A 13 11.61 10.59 13.98
C THR A 13 11.11 9.25 14.50
N PHE A 14 11.61 8.18 13.89
CA PHE A 14 11.32 6.80 14.30
C PHE A 14 12.62 6.11 14.72
N GLU A 15 12.53 5.32 15.80
CA GLU A 15 13.56 4.39 16.24
C GLU A 15 12.94 2.99 16.31
N LYS A 16 13.46 2.05 15.51
CA LYS A 16 12.93 0.66 15.41
C LYS A 16 11.41 0.62 15.24
N GLY A 17 10.88 1.43 14.32
CA GLY A 17 9.45 1.51 14.01
C GLY A 17 8.63 2.34 14.99
N ILE A 18 9.18 2.76 16.13
CA ILE A 18 8.46 3.53 17.15
C ILE A 18 8.69 5.03 16.92
N PRO A 19 7.63 5.86 16.85
CA PRO A 19 7.80 7.30 16.76
C PRO A 19 8.29 7.85 18.12
N VAL A 20 9.42 8.60 18.12
CA VAL A 20 10.09 9.06 19.34
C VAL A 20 10.26 10.57 19.41
N ALA A 21 10.10 11.29 18.31
CA ALA A 21 10.22 12.74 18.29
C ALA A 21 9.39 13.39 17.17
N LEU A 22 8.94 14.62 17.42
CA LEU A 22 8.28 15.49 16.47
C LEU A 22 9.07 16.79 16.35
N ASP A 23 9.48 17.15 15.11
CA ASP A 23 10.33 18.31 14.80
C ASP A 23 11.61 18.40 15.68
N GLY A 24 12.21 17.24 15.95
CA GLY A 24 13.40 17.10 16.79
C GLY A 24 13.16 17.10 18.28
N ALA A 25 11.98 17.45 18.76
CA ALA A 25 11.62 17.38 20.17
C ALA A 25 11.20 15.95 20.53
N LYS A 26 11.91 15.31 21.48
CA LYS A 26 11.54 13.99 22.00
C LYS A 26 10.23 14.08 22.76
N MET A 27 9.34 13.12 22.52
CA MET A 27 8.03 13.01 23.16
C MET A 27 7.73 11.55 23.47
N ASP A 28 6.94 11.29 24.48
CA ASP A 28 6.34 9.97 24.66
C ASP A 28 5.21 9.73 23.64
N GLY A 29 4.74 8.50 23.54
CA GLY A 29 3.74 8.12 22.53
C GLY A 29 2.42 8.90 22.63
N PRO A 30 1.80 9.01 23.81
CA PRO A 30 0.58 9.76 24.01
C PRO A 30 0.69 11.25 23.63
N ASP A 31 1.73 11.93 24.07
CA ASP A 31 1.96 13.35 23.78
C ASP A 31 2.22 13.59 22.29
N LEU A 32 3.00 12.71 21.65
CA LEU A 32 3.27 12.78 20.22
C LEU A 32 1.99 12.61 19.40
N ILE A 33 1.13 11.66 19.76
CA ILE A 33 -0.16 11.44 19.10
C ILE A 33 -1.08 12.65 19.31
N ALA A 34 -1.13 13.22 20.53
CA ALA A 34 -1.93 14.41 20.83
C ALA A 34 -1.49 15.60 19.97
N ALA A 35 -0.17 15.87 19.90
CA ALA A 35 0.38 16.95 19.07
C ALA A 35 0.07 16.75 17.58
N LEU A 36 0.17 15.52 17.09
CA LEU A 36 -0.19 15.20 15.69
C LEU A 36 -1.68 15.32 15.44
N ASN A 37 -2.54 14.94 16.39
CA ASN A 37 -3.98 15.10 16.27
C ASN A 37 -4.35 16.59 16.13
N GLU A 38 -3.73 17.47 16.91
CA GLU A 38 -3.96 18.90 16.82
C GLU A 38 -3.49 19.46 15.46
N ARG A 39 -2.23 19.23 15.11
CA ARG A 39 -1.61 19.79 13.91
C ARG A 39 -2.25 19.25 12.62
N ALA A 40 -2.36 17.94 12.48
CA ALA A 40 -2.93 17.32 11.30
C ALA A 40 -4.45 17.54 11.20
N GLY A 41 -5.16 17.56 12.35
CA GLY A 41 -6.57 17.89 12.42
C GLY A 41 -6.89 19.30 11.93
N LYS A 42 -6.06 20.29 12.28
CA LYS A 42 -6.15 21.66 11.78
C LYS A 42 -6.15 21.73 10.24
N HIS A 43 -5.41 20.82 9.60
CA HIS A 43 -5.36 20.70 8.14
C HIS A 43 -6.44 19.77 7.56
N GLY A 44 -7.38 19.26 8.38
CA GLY A 44 -8.45 18.35 7.95
C GLY A 44 -7.99 16.93 7.60
N VAL A 45 -6.79 16.54 8.00
CA VAL A 45 -6.24 15.20 7.79
C VAL A 45 -6.98 14.17 8.66
N GLY A 46 -7.12 12.95 8.17
CA GLY A 46 -7.58 11.80 8.98
C GLY A 46 -9.07 11.61 9.05
N ARG A 47 -9.86 12.30 8.25
CA ARG A 47 -11.29 12.06 8.12
C ARG A 47 -11.52 10.89 7.17
N ILE A 48 -12.20 9.84 7.67
CA ILE A 48 -12.49 8.60 6.94
C ILE A 48 -13.99 8.37 7.00
N ASP A 49 -14.64 8.31 5.83
CA ASP A 49 -16.04 7.94 5.67
C ASP A 49 -16.08 6.60 4.93
N MET A 50 -16.55 5.54 5.58
CA MET A 50 -16.47 4.19 5.05
C MET A 50 -17.68 3.34 5.39
N LEU A 51 -17.94 2.35 4.53
CA LEU A 51 -18.82 1.24 4.85
C LEU A 51 -17.96 0.09 5.37
N GLU A 52 -18.24 -0.36 6.58
CA GLU A 52 -17.52 -1.47 7.21
C GLU A 52 -18.44 -2.65 7.49
N ASP A 53 -17.85 -3.83 7.61
CA ASP A 53 -18.52 -5.03 8.08
C ASP A 53 -18.46 -5.07 9.62
N ARG A 54 -19.64 -5.16 10.24
CA ARG A 54 -19.71 -5.47 11.68
C ARG A 54 -19.36 -6.95 11.89
N LEU A 55 -18.88 -7.29 13.07
CA LEU A 55 -18.48 -8.66 13.43
C LEU A 55 -19.54 -9.73 13.05
N VAL A 56 -20.81 -9.39 13.14
CA VAL A 56 -21.92 -10.28 12.79
C VAL A 56 -22.33 -10.21 11.31
N GLY A 57 -21.61 -9.51 10.46
CA GLY A 57 -21.74 -9.55 9.01
C GLY A 57 -22.69 -8.55 8.35
N PHE A 58 -23.32 -7.63 9.08
CA PHE A 58 -24.04 -6.53 8.43
C PHE A 58 -23.15 -5.31 8.20
N LYS A 59 -23.52 -4.48 7.22
CA LYS A 59 -22.82 -3.26 6.87
C LYS A 59 -23.27 -2.10 7.77
N SER A 60 -22.30 -1.26 8.19
CA SER A 60 -22.57 0.04 8.78
C SER A 60 -21.71 1.12 8.12
N ARG A 61 -22.24 2.35 8.04
CA ARG A 61 -21.45 3.51 7.62
C ARG A 61 -20.95 4.23 8.84
N GLU A 62 -19.63 4.41 8.88
CA GLU A 62 -18.96 5.05 9.99
C GLU A 62 -18.08 6.21 9.49
N VAL A 63 -18.00 7.26 10.29
CA VAL A 63 -17.12 8.39 10.04
C VAL A 63 -16.15 8.52 11.21
N TYR A 64 -14.87 8.40 10.89
CA TYR A 64 -13.80 8.51 11.86
C TYR A 64 -12.98 9.77 11.65
N GLU A 65 -12.44 10.33 12.75
CA GLU A 65 -11.44 11.38 12.71
C GLU A 65 -10.21 10.89 13.49
N CYS A 66 -9.15 10.56 12.75
CA CYS A 66 -7.90 10.00 13.29
C CYS A 66 -6.65 10.65 12.68
N PRO A 67 -6.48 11.98 12.81
CA PRO A 67 -5.45 12.74 12.11
C PRO A 67 -4.03 12.28 12.47
N GLY A 68 -3.74 12.07 13.75
CA GLY A 68 -2.42 11.58 14.20
C GLY A 68 -2.11 10.19 13.69
N ALA A 69 -3.06 9.26 13.77
CA ALA A 69 -2.87 7.90 13.31
C ALA A 69 -2.60 7.84 11.79
N ILE A 70 -3.38 8.54 10.97
CA ILE A 70 -3.18 8.59 9.51
C ILE A 70 -1.82 9.21 9.18
N THR A 71 -1.42 10.27 9.87
CA THR A 71 -0.13 10.92 9.66
C THR A 71 1.03 9.98 10.03
N LEU A 72 0.96 9.31 11.18
CA LEU A 72 1.97 8.33 11.62
C LEU A 72 2.06 7.15 10.66
N LEU A 73 0.95 6.53 10.27
CA LEU A 73 0.94 5.41 9.35
C LEU A 73 1.50 5.80 7.97
N THR A 74 1.20 7.01 7.50
CA THR A 74 1.74 7.52 6.23
C THR A 74 3.26 7.68 6.30
N ALA A 75 3.77 8.27 7.37
CA ALA A 75 5.20 8.48 7.58
C ALA A 75 5.96 7.16 7.78
N HIS A 76 5.43 6.27 8.63
CA HIS A 76 6.00 4.98 8.96
C HIS A 76 6.11 4.06 7.74
N ARG A 77 5.02 3.88 6.99
CA ARG A 77 5.00 3.06 5.77
C ARG A 77 6.01 3.54 4.73
N ALA A 78 6.16 4.86 4.59
CA ALA A 78 7.16 5.40 3.67
C ALA A 78 8.59 5.08 4.12
N LEU A 79 8.87 5.13 5.42
CA LEU A 79 10.17 4.77 5.98
C LEU A 79 10.46 3.28 5.82
N GLU A 80 9.46 2.41 6.04
CA GLU A 80 9.56 0.97 5.76
C GLU A 80 9.93 0.69 4.30
N THR A 81 9.36 1.44 3.37
CA THR A 81 9.61 1.24 1.93
C THR A 81 11.08 1.43 1.54
N ILE A 82 11.82 2.29 2.24
CA ILE A 82 13.25 2.49 1.96
C ILE A 82 14.17 1.62 2.83
N SER A 83 13.64 0.98 3.88
CA SER A 83 14.44 0.22 4.86
C SER A 83 14.25 -1.30 4.76
N LEU A 84 13.13 -1.77 4.18
CA LEU A 84 12.78 -3.19 4.08
C LEU A 84 12.72 -3.64 2.63
N ASP A 85 13.18 -4.86 2.36
CA ASP A 85 13.06 -5.44 1.04
C ASP A 85 11.61 -5.79 0.66
N LYS A 86 11.35 -5.94 -0.64
CA LYS A 86 10.00 -6.18 -1.18
C LYS A 86 9.31 -7.43 -0.65
N ARG A 87 10.05 -8.47 -0.25
CA ARG A 87 9.47 -9.74 0.24
C ARG A 87 9.01 -9.59 1.67
N VAL A 88 9.80 -8.90 2.49
CA VAL A 88 9.42 -8.55 3.87
C VAL A 88 8.19 -7.65 3.86
N LEU A 89 8.18 -6.61 3.02
CA LEU A 89 7.02 -5.71 2.88
C LEU A 89 5.74 -6.46 2.45
N ALA A 90 5.86 -7.41 1.51
CA ALA A 90 4.72 -8.21 1.06
C ALA A 90 4.17 -9.10 2.19
N ALA A 91 5.04 -9.85 2.88
CA ALA A 91 4.64 -10.70 3.99
C ALA A 91 4.03 -9.90 5.15
N LYS A 92 4.67 -8.77 5.50
CA LYS A 92 4.18 -7.88 6.57
C LYS A 92 2.78 -7.35 6.26
N LYS A 93 2.51 -6.93 5.02
CA LYS A 93 1.21 -6.42 4.61
C LYS A 93 0.07 -7.43 4.81
N GLU A 94 0.32 -8.71 4.51
CA GLU A 94 -0.66 -9.78 4.74
C GLU A 94 -0.88 -10.01 6.24
N LEU A 95 0.19 -10.01 7.03
CA LEU A 95 0.12 -10.19 8.47
C LEU A 95 -0.50 -9.00 9.20
N GLU A 96 -0.32 -7.77 8.72
CA GLU A 96 -0.98 -6.58 9.27
C GLU A 96 -2.51 -6.67 9.16
N VAL A 97 -3.02 -7.16 8.04
CA VAL A 97 -4.46 -7.39 7.87
C VAL A 97 -4.95 -8.40 8.90
N LYS A 98 -4.22 -9.52 9.04
CA LYS A 98 -4.59 -10.56 10.02
C LYS A 98 -4.48 -10.07 11.47
N PHE A 99 -3.49 -9.24 11.77
CA PHE A 99 -3.37 -8.60 13.09
C PHE A 99 -4.58 -7.71 13.38
N GLY A 100 -4.99 -6.89 12.40
CA GLY A 100 -6.16 -6.03 12.51
C GLY A 100 -7.46 -6.82 12.76
N GLU A 101 -7.66 -7.93 12.04
CA GLU A 101 -8.80 -8.83 12.25
C GLU A 101 -8.81 -9.36 13.70
N LEU A 102 -7.69 -9.91 14.17
CA LEU A 102 -7.59 -10.45 15.52
C LEU A 102 -7.86 -9.38 16.61
N ALA A 103 -7.36 -8.16 16.39
CA ALA A 103 -7.60 -7.04 17.29
C ALA A 103 -9.09 -6.65 17.31
N TYR A 104 -9.73 -6.55 16.15
CA TYR A 104 -11.15 -6.20 16.00
C TYR A 104 -12.08 -7.26 16.59
N GLU A 105 -11.75 -8.55 16.40
CA GLU A 105 -12.53 -9.69 16.90
C GLU A 105 -12.29 -9.99 18.40
N GLY A 106 -11.42 -9.23 19.07
CA GLY A 106 -11.16 -9.40 20.52
C GLY A 106 -10.13 -10.49 20.85
N TYR A 107 -9.39 -11.02 19.86
CA TYR A 107 -8.34 -12.02 20.06
C TYR A 107 -6.98 -11.41 20.44
N TRP A 108 -6.99 -10.32 21.21
CA TRP A 108 -5.78 -9.58 21.60
C TRP A 108 -4.74 -10.44 22.32
N PHE A 109 -5.16 -11.41 23.13
CA PHE A 109 -4.29 -12.29 23.91
C PHE A 109 -4.05 -13.67 23.24
N SER A 110 -4.35 -13.80 21.94
CA SER A 110 -4.17 -15.07 21.25
C SER A 110 -2.69 -15.32 20.87
N PRO A 111 -2.22 -16.60 20.89
CA PRO A 111 -0.88 -16.93 20.45
C PRO A 111 -0.59 -16.51 18.99
N LEU A 112 -1.60 -16.50 18.12
CA LEU A 112 -1.44 -16.06 16.74
C LEU A 112 -1.11 -14.57 16.67
N ARG A 113 -1.81 -13.72 17.45
CA ARG A 113 -1.49 -12.29 17.50
C ARG A 113 -0.06 -12.06 18.02
N GLU A 114 0.36 -12.83 19.05
CA GLU A 114 1.73 -12.74 19.59
C GLU A 114 2.78 -13.13 18.56
N ALA A 115 2.55 -14.21 17.80
CA ALA A 115 3.46 -14.64 16.74
C ALA A 115 3.58 -13.59 15.62
N ILE A 116 2.46 -12.99 15.22
CA ILE A 116 2.45 -11.89 14.22
C ILE A 116 3.20 -10.68 14.77
N ASN A 117 2.99 -10.33 16.04
CA ASN A 117 3.71 -9.21 16.66
C ASN A 117 5.22 -9.44 16.66
N ALA A 118 5.67 -10.63 17.06
CA ALA A 118 7.10 -10.98 17.04
C ALA A 118 7.71 -10.89 15.64
N PHE A 119 6.99 -11.31 14.59
CA PHE A 119 7.41 -11.11 13.21
C PHE A 119 7.54 -9.62 12.87
N ILE A 120 6.52 -8.82 13.20
CA ILE A 120 6.53 -7.38 12.93
C ILE A 120 7.69 -6.72 13.67
N ASP A 121 7.84 -6.95 14.98
CA ASP A 121 8.89 -6.37 15.81
C ASP A 121 10.29 -6.65 15.25
N THR A 122 10.54 -7.87 14.80
CA THR A 122 11.81 -8.25 14.16
C THR A 122 12.07 -7.42 12.89
N THR A 123 11.05 -7.17 12.08
CA THR A 123 11.22 -6.33 10.88
C THR A 123 11.50 -4.87 11.22
N GLN A 124 10.94 -4.39 12.33
CA GLN A 124 11.06 -2.99 12.74
C GLN A 124 12.45 -2.62 13.27
N GLU A 125 13.29 -3.57 13.62
CA GLU A 125 14.68 -3.30 14.01
C GLU A 125 15.46 -2.47 12.98
N TYR A 126 15.07 -2.55 11.71
CA TYR A 126 15.68 -1.83 10.59
C TYR A 126 14.97 -0.52 10.25
N VAL A 127 13.82 -0.24 10.85
CA VAL A 127 12.99 0.91 10.50
C VAL A 127 13.27 2.07 11.45
N SER A 128 14.39 2.74 11.21
CA SER A 128 14.80 3.95 11.96
C SER A 128 15.13 5.08 11.00
N GLY A 129 14.74 6.30 11.38
CA GLY A 129 15.00 7.47 10.55
C GLY A 129 14.00 8.59 10.74
N VAL A 130 14.00 9.52 9.80
CA VAL A 130 13.13 10.71 9.82
C VAL A 130 12.29 10.76 8.56
N ALA A 131 11.00 10.96 8.74
CA ALA A 131 10.05 11.23 7.66
C ALA A 131 9.55 12.68 7.74
N LYS A 132 9.78 13.45 6.66
CA LYS A 132 9.22 14.79 6.51
C LYS A 132 7.88 14.71 5.82
N VAL A 133 6.83 15.20 6.48
CA VAL A 133 5.45 15.13 6.02
C VAL A 133 4.91 16.53 5.80
N ARG A 134 4.21 16.74 4.70
CA ARG A 134 3.41 17.93 4.44
C ARG A 134 1.96 17.66 4.79
N LEU A 135 1.39 18.51 5.64
CA LEU A 135 -0.02 18.55 5.99
C LEU A 135 -0.70 19.66 5.18
N TYR A 136 -1.72 19.30 4.42
CA TYR A 136 -2.42 20.29 3.59
C TYR A 136 -3.79 19.80 3.13
N LYS A 137 -4.84 20.51 3.47
CA LYS A 137 -6.22 20.32 2.98
C LYS A 137 -6.65 18.85 2.90
N GLY A 138 -6.64 18.18 4.04
CA GLY A 138 -7.06 16.77 4.18
C GLY A 138 -5.99 15.72 3.86
N GLN A 139 -4.79 16.14 3.47
CA GLN A 139 -3.73 15.23 3.06
C GLN A 139 -2.50 15.31 3.94
N ALA A 140 -1.96 14.14 4.31
CA ALA A 140 -0.61 13.97 4.83
C ALA A 140 0.24 13.32 3.72
N VAL A 141 1.26 14.03 3.21
CA VAL A 141 2.09 13.58 2.08
C VAL A 141 3.55 13.61 2.47
N VAL A 142 4.24 12.47 2.37
CA VAL A 142 5.68 12.40 2.61
C VAL A 142 6.44 13.18 1.54
N ARG A 143 7.34 14.05 1.97
CA ARG A 143 8.14 14.93 1.11
C ARG A 143 9.64 14.64 1.18
N GLY A 144 10.07 13.86 2.15
CA GLY A 144 11.46 13.46 2.28
C GLY A 144 11.60 12.35 3.32
N LEU A 145 12.62 11.53 3.15
CA LEU A 145 12.97 10.43 4.03
C LEU A 145 14.47 10.42 4.26
N ARG A 146 14.89 10.12 5.49
CA ARG A 146 16.29 9.84 5.85
C ARG A 146 16.32 8.62 6.75
N SER A 147 17.12 7.62 6.41
CA SER A 147 17.33 6.43 7.23
C SER A 147 18.79 5.97 7.13
N PRO A 148 19.45 5.61 8.24
CA PRO A 148 20.75 4.96 8.20
C PRO A 148 20.69 3.55 7.59
N ASN A 149 19.51 2.93 7.60
CA ASN A 149 19.25 1.58 7.10
C ASN A 149 18.62 1.58 5.70
N SER A 150 18.70 2.72 4.97
CA SER A 150 18.13 2.81 3.64
C SER A 150 18.80 1.84 2.66
N ILE A 151 18.02 1.02 1.99
CA ILE A 151 18.45 0.16 0.88
C ILE A 151 18.20 0.82 -0.49
N TYR A 152 17.67 2.06 -0.50
CA TYR A 152 17.51 2.83 -1.72
C TYR A 152 18.85 3.30 -2.26
N SER A 153 19.14 2.97 -3.52
CA SER A 153 20.32 3.42 -4.25
C SER A 153 19.91 4.25 -5.45
N HIS A 154 20.22 5.54 -5.43
CA HIS A 154 19.88 6.44 -6.53
C HIS A 154 20.54 6.00 -7.84
N GLY A 155 21.79 5.55 -7.81
CA GLY A 155 22.53 5.09 -9.00
C GLY A 155 21.90 3.87 -9.68
N LEU A 156 21.24 2.99 -8.91
CA LEU A 156 20.51 1.83 -9.45
C LEU A 156 19.07 2.15 -9.86
N ALA A 157 18.51 3.23 -9.30
CA ALA A 157 17.08 3.57 -9.48
C ALA A 157 16.84 4.69 -10.49
N THR A 158 17.90 5.34 -11.00
CA THR A 158 17.76 6.41 -11.99
C THR A 158 17.54 5.83 -13.39
N TYR A 159 16.75 6.54 -14.19
CA TYR A 159 16.59 6.26 -15.64
C TYR A 159 17.42 7.23 -16.50
N SER A 160 18.37 7.93 -15.88
CA SER A 160 19.27 8.87 -16.57
C SER A 160 20.43 8.14 -17.25
N GLU A 161 21.07 8.80 -18.22
CA GLU A 161 22.33 8.32 -18.79
C GLU A 161 23.38 8.11 -17.70
N GLY A 162 24.04 6.95 -17.70
CA GLY A 162 25.07 6.59 -16.71
C GLY A 162 24.53 5.97 -15.42
N ASP A 163 23.33 5.34 -15.45
CA ASP A 163 22.88 4.48 -14.37
C ASP A 163 23.86 3.32 -14.11
N ALA A 164 23.82 2.76 -12.92
CA ALA A 164 24.67 1.64 -12.51
C ALA A 164 24.02 0.27 -12.79
N PHE A 165 22.87 0.25 -13.51
CA PHE A 165 22.14 -0.96 -13.80
C PHE A 165 22.73 -1.68 -15.03
N ASP A 166 23.02 -2.98 -14.89
CA ASP A 166 23.49 -3.82 -16.00
C ASP A 166 22.32 -4.24 -16.89
N HIS A 167 22.08 -3.48 -17.95
CA HIS A 167 21.01 -3.73 -18.91
C HIS A 167 21.23 -5.00 -19.73
N GLU A 168 22.50 -5.42 -19.97
CA GLU A 168 22.80 -6.64 -20.73
C GLU A 168 22.46 -7.89 -19.91
N ALA A 169 22.76 -7.88 -18.61
CA ALA A 169 22.37 -8.96 -17.70
C ALA A 169 20.84 -9.17 -17.63
N ALA A 170 20.07 -8.11 -17.80
CA ALA A 170 18.60 -8.17 -17.79
C ALA A 170 18.05 -9.08 -18.90
N VAL A 171 18.68 -9.14 -20.07
CA VAL A 171 18.27 -10.00 -21.18
C VAL A 171 18.34 -11.47 -20.78
N GLY A 172 19.44 -11.88 -20.14
CA GLY A 172 19.62 -13.24 -19.63
C GLY A 172 18.60 -13.59 -18.53
N PHE A 173 18.42 -12.66 -17.59
CA PHE A 173 17.43 -12.80 -16.52
C PHE A 173 16.00 -12.99 -17.05
N ILE A 174 15.56 -12.15 -18.00
CA ILE A 174 14.22 -12.24 -18.58
C ILE A 174 13.98 -13.59 -19.26
N LYS A 175 14.98 -14.12 -20.01
CA LYS A 175 14.89 -15.44 -20.63
C LYS A 175 14.65 -16.55 -19.60
N ILE A 176 15.47 -16.58 -18.53
CA ILE A 176 15.37 -17.62 -17.51
C ILE A 176 14.08 -17.46 -16.70
N TRP A 177 13.74 -16.25 -16.29
CA TRP A 177 12.53 -15.95 -15.51
C TRP A 177 11.25 -16.27 -16.28
N GLY A 178 11.27 -16.10 -17.62
CA GLY A 178 10.14 -16.39 -18.50
C GLY A 178 9.90 -17.87 -18.79
N LEU A 179 10.87 -18.77 -18.54
CA LEU A 179 10.76 -20.20 -18.86
C LEU A 179 9.47 -20.88 -18.33
N PRO A 180 9.03 -20.68 -17.08
CA PRO A 180 7.79 -21.30 -16.61
C PRO A 180 6.55 -20.84 -17.41
N MET A 181 6.52 -19.57 -17.86
CA MET A 181 5.43 -19.02 -18.65
C MET A 181 5.42 -19.58 -20.07
N ASP A 182 6.61 -19.75 -20.68
CA ASP A 182 6.74 -20.35 -22.00
C ASP A 182 6.33 -21.83 -21.98
N GLN A 183 6.71 -22.58 -20.96
CA GLN A 183 6.27 -23.95 -20.77
C GLN A 183 4.75 -24.05 -20.58
N SER A 184 4.17 -23.14 -19.84
CA SER A 184 2.71 -23.07 -19.65
C SER A 184 1.99 -22.80 -20.96
N ARG A 185 2.50 -21.90 -21.80
CA ARG A 185 1.96 -21.58 -23.14
C ARG A 185 2.02 -22.78 -24.06
N ILE A 186 3.15 -23.50 -24.10
CA ILE A 186 3.32 -24.73 -24.89
C ILE A 186 2.30 -25.77 -24.45
N THR A 187 2.13 -25.98 -23.15
CA THR A 187 1.20 -26.96 -22.59
C THR A 187 -0.25 -26.61 -22.95
N ILE A 188 -0.64 -25.34 -22.88
CA ILE A 188 -1.99 -24.87 -23.25
C ILE A 188 -2.20 -25.04 -24.75
N ALA A 189 -1.23 -24.70 -25.59
CA ALA A 189 -1.31 -24.86 -27.05
C ALA A 189 -1.46 -26.33 -27.44
N VAL A 190 -0.70 -27.24 -26.80
CA VAL A 190 -0.80 -28.70 -27.06
C VAL A 190 -2.14 -29.27 -26.60
N ARG A 191 -2.67 -28.82 -25.45
CA ARG A 191 -3.99 -29.26 -24.97
C ARG A 191 -5.16 -28.67 -25.74
N GLY A 192 -4.97 -27.44 -26.27
CA GLY A 192 -5.98 -26.74 -27.08
C GLY A 192 -5.96 -27.09 -28.58
N SER A 193 -5.01 -27.92 -29.06
CA SER A 193 -5.01 -28.41 -30.42
C SER A 193 -6.20 -29.37 -30.58
N PRO A 194 -7.23 -29.04 -31.40
CA PRO A 194 -8.33 -29.97 -31.65
C PRO A 194 -7.75 -31.22 -32.33
N ARG A 195 -8.14 -32.41 -31.87
CA ARG A 195 -8.00 -33.63 -32.67
C ARG A 195 -8.56 -33.32 -34.05
N GLU A 196 -7.77 -33.57 -35.08
CA GLU A 196 -8.13 -33.36 -36.49
C GLU A 196 -9.58 -33.77 -36.75
N GLY A 197 -10.37 -32.83 -37.22
CA GLY A 197 -11.71 -33.15 -37.69
C GLY A 197 -12.80 -32.09 -37.55
N ARG A 198 -12.49 -30.80 -37.66
CA ARG A 198 -13.47 -29.77 -38.11
C ARG A 198 -12.77 -28.44 -38.32
N GLY A 199 -12.83 -27.94 -39.54
CA GLY A 199 -12.18 -26.71 -39.98
C GLY A 199 -12.61 -25.49 -39.12
N VAL A 200 -11.69 -24.93 -38.43
CA VAL A 200 -11.87 -23.63 -37.75
C VAL A 200 -11.30 -22.55 -38.68
N ARG A 201 -12.18 -21.69 -39.18
CA ARG A 201 -11.81 -20.47 -39.91
C ARG A 201 -10.95 -19.61 -38.98
N ARG A 202 -9.75 -19.22 -39.44
CA ARG A 202 -8.90 -18.21 -38.79
C ARG A 202 -9.71 -16.92 -38.63
N ALA A 203 -9.89 -16.46 -37.41
CA ALA A 203 -10.37 -15.11 -37.15
C ALA A 203 -9.26 -14.10 -37.52
N PRO A 204 -9.59 -12.98 -38.16
CA PRO A 204 -8.62 -11.94 -38.49
C PRO A 204 -8.12 -11.26 -37.21
N THR A 205 -6.81 -10.98 -37.16
CA THR A 205 -6.20 -10.13 -36.12
C THR A 205 -6.74 -8.71 -36.26
N GLY A 206 -7.85 -8.42 -35.57
CA GLY A 206 -8.48 -7.11 -35.50
C GLY A 206 -8.27 -6.50 -34.12
N ARG A 207 -7.92 -5.23 -34.11
CA ARG A 207 -7.73 -4.33 -32.95
C ARG A 207 -8.73 -4.63 -31.84
N LEU A 208 -8.26 -4.57 -30.58
CA LEU A 208 -9.11 -4.59 -29.40
C LEU A 208 -10.24 -3.56 -29.56
N GLY A 209 -11.43 -4.06 -29.91
CA GLY A 209 -12.63 -3.25 -30.00
C GLY A 209 -13.06 -2.75 -28.64
N ARG A 210 -13.67 -1.57 -28.59
CA ARG A 210 -14.34 -1.04 -27.40
C ARG A 210 -15.27 -2.13 -26.83
N PRO A 211 -15.36 -2.23 -25.48
CA PRO A 211 -16.32 -3.13 -24.86
C PRO A 211 -17.75 -2.80 -25.37
N PRO A 212 -18.60 -3.81 -25.53
CA PRO A 212 -19.97 -3.60 -26.00
C PRO A 212 -20.72 -2.67 -25.03
N PRO A 213 -21.64 -1.84 -25.52
CA PRO A 213 -22.44 -0.97 -24.67
C PRO A 213 -23.31 -1.82 -23.73
N LEU A 214 -23.41 -1.36 -22.47
CA LEU A 214 -24.26 -2.00 -21.47
C LEU A 214 -25.69 -2.18 -21.99
N SER A 215 -26.29 -3.32 -21.66
CA SER A 215 -27.68 -3.60 -22.03
C SER A 215 -28.65 -2.55 -21.46
N PRO A 216 -29.81 -2.32 -22.08
CA PRO A 216 -30.81 -1.41 -21.55
C PRO A 216 -31.21 -1.70 -20.10
N SER A 217 -31.34 -2.97 -19.75
CA SER A 217 -31.65 -3.43 -18.38
C SER A 217 -30.55 -3.09 -17.36
N THR A 218 -29.28 -3.20 -17.76
CA THR A 218 -28.14 -2.83 -16.88
C THR A 218 -28.06 -1.33 -16.65
N ARG A 219 -28.36 -0.51 -17.67
CA ARG A 219 -28.39 0.96 -17.53
C ARG A 219 -29.54 1.40 -16.63
N GLU A 220 -30.68 0.74 -16.69
CA GLU A 220 -31.84 1.06 -15.87
C GLU A 220 -31.62 0.65 -14.40
N ALA A 221 -31.00 -0.48 -14.15
CA ALA A 221 -30.60 -0.90 -12.80
C ALA A 221 -29.62 0.08 -12.14
N LEU A 222 -28.64 0.59 -12.91
CA LEU A 222 -27.68 1.60 -12.42
C LEU A 222 -28.33 2.98 -12.13
N ARG A 223 -29.42 3.33 -12.83
CA ARG A 223 -30.15 4.58 -12.56
C ARG A 223 -31.07 4.50 -11.34
N ARG A 224 -31.47 3.31 -10.93
CA ARG A 224 -32.37 3.07 -9.79
C ARG A 224 -31.63 2.77 -8.49
N ALA A 225 -30.30 2.61 -8.53
CA ALA A 225 -29.50 2.43 -7.33
C ALA A 225 -29.56 3.74 -6.51
N PRO A 226 -29.96 3.68 -5.23
CA PRO A 226 -29.94 4.86 -4.38
C PRO A 226 -28.49 5.33 -4.24
N ALA A 227 -28.29 6.65 -4.29
CA ALA A 227 -27.01 7.24 -3.93
C ALA A 227 -26.70 6.87 -2.47
N VAL A 228 -25.59 6.18 -2.24
CA VAL A 228 -25.07 5.86 -0.91
C VAL A 228 -24.26 7.03 -0.39
#